data_662125d60816153d162ffe39686b2bf6
#
_entry.id   662125d60816153d162ffe39686b2bf6
#
_cell.length_a   1.000
_cell.length_b   1.000
_cell.length_c   1.000
_cell.angle_alpha   90.00
_cell.angle_beta   90.00
_cell.angle_gamma   90.00
#
_symmetry.space_group_name_H-M   'P 1'
#
loop_
_entity.id
_entity.type
_entity.pdbx_description
1 polymer ?
#
loop_
_entity_poly.entity_id
_entity_poly.type
_entity_poly.pdbx_seq_one_letter_code
_entity_poly.pdbx_strand_id
1 'polypeptide(L)'
;KHLLVLFWNLFKPKIINLQIKIRTMKKMYHYATVEKALEELKEKGFSIDFNVEEKQILASPNSFGIVEIYRYEGMSNPDDEATVYGIENFTNGDRGVFVAGNLSFAESDVAKILLKLEIDDRKNEDF
;
A
#
# COMPACT_ATOMS: atom_id res chain seq x y z
N LYS A 1 13.13 -4.95 39.04
CA LYS A 1 12.15 -3.97 38.54
C LYS A 1 12.76 -2.91 37.61
N HIS A 2 13.97 -2.42 37.93
CA HIS A 2 14.66 -1.45 37.07
C HIS A 2 15.04 -2.04 35.72
N LEU A 3 15.42 -3.30 35.66
CA LEU A 3 15.76 -3.99 34.43
C LEU A 3 14.55 -4.11 33.50
N LEU A 4 13.37 -4.39 34.04
CA LEU A 4 12.14 -4.48 33.26
C LEU A 4 11.72 -3.12 32.69
N VAL A 5 11.88 -2.05 33.45
CA VAL A 5 11.57 -0.70 33.02
C VAL A 5 12.52 -0.26 31.90
N LEU A 6 13.83 -0.54 32.05
CA LEU A 6 14.82 -0.26 31.04
C LEU A 6 14.58 -1.04 29.75
N PHE A 7 14.24 -2.31 29.89
CA PHE A 7 13.92 -3.18 28.75
C PHE A 7 12.68 -2.67 28.01
N TRP A 8 11.64 -2.29 28.74
CA TRP A 8 10.42 -1.71 28.18
C TRP A 8 10.71 -0.40 27.46
N ASN A 9 11.52 0.47 28.03
CA ASN A 9 11.89 1.75 27.43
C ASN A 9 12.73 1.58 26.17
N LEU A 10 13.51 0.50 26.06
CA LEU A 10 14.28 0.19 24.87
C LEU A 10 13.39 -0.25 23.70
N PHE A 11 12.34 -1.05 23.97
CA PHE A 11 11.48 -1.59 22.93
C PHE A 11 10.32 -0.67 22.56
N LYS A 12 9.74 0.00 23.54
CA LYS A 12 8.59 0.87 23.33
C LYS A 12 8.85 1.99 22.32
N PRO A 13 9.99 2.71 22.36
CA PRO A 13 10.25 3.73 21.33
C PRO A 13 10.37 3.19 19.92
N LYS A 14 10.95 1.99 19.77
CA LYS A 14 11.08 1.36 18.46
C LYS A 14 9.72 0.99 17.86
N ILE A 15 8.82 0.43 18.67
CA ILE A 15 7.48 0.07 18.24
C ILE A 15 6.68 1.32 17.86
N ILE A 16 6.75 2.36 18.70
CA ILE A 16 6.06 3.63 18.46
C ILE A 16 6.61 4.31 17.21
N ASN A 17 7.93 4.34 17.04
CA ASN A 17 8.58 4.94 15.89
C ASN A 17 8.21 4.22 14.60
N LEU A 18 8.10 2.90 14.62
CA LEU A 18 7.70 2.12 13.46
C LEU A 18 6.26 2.44 13.06
N GLN A 19 5.33 2.51 14.02
CA GLN A 19 3.94 2.85 13.75
C GLN A 19 3.78 4.28 13.23
N ILE A 20 4.51 5.23 13.81
CA ILE A 20 4.51 6.62 13.35
C ILE A 20 5.10 6.70 11.94
N LYS A 21 6.20 6.00 11.69
CA LYS A 21 6.83 5.96 10.38
C LYS A 21 5.89 5.42 9.31
N ILE A 22 5.14 4.36 9.62
CA ILE A 22 4.15 3.79 8.71
C ILE A 22 3.03 4.80 8.45
N ARG A 23 2.51 5.46 9.48
CA ARG A 23 1.42 6.44 9.36
C ARG A 23 1.83 7.72 8.64
N THR A 24 3.07 8.17 8.85
CA THR A 24 3.57 9.42 8.27
C THR A 24 4.34 9.23 6.98
N MET A 25 4.61 7.97 6.61
CA MET A 25 5.34 7.66 5.39
C MET A 25 4.53 8.10 4.19
N LYS A 26 5.09 9.02 3.42
CA LYS A 26 4.45 9.46 2.18
C LYS A 26 4.48 8.34 1.17
N LYS A 27 3.35 8.11 0.53
CA LYS A 27 3.27 7.18 -0.59
C LYS A 27 4.13 7.71 -1.72
N MET A 28 4.89 6.82 -2.34
CA MET A 28 5.70 7.15 -3.49
C MET A 28 4.85 7.04 -4.75
N TYR A 29 4.66 8.16 -5.44
CA TYR A 29 3.92 8.23 -6.70
C TYR A 29 4.87 8.16 -7.88
N HIS A 30 4.55 7.31 -8.84
CA HIS A 30 5.33 7.12 -10.05
C HIS A 30 4.42 7.13 -11.28
N TYR A 31 5.00 7.47 -12.41
CA TYR A 31 4.33 7.37 -13.70
C TYR A 31 5.07 6.35 -14.55
N ALA A 32 4.41 5.24 -14.85
CA ALA A 32 5.02 4.16 -15.62
C ALA A 32 3.94 3.26 -16.20
N THR A 33 4.32 2.46 -17.19
CA THR A 33 3.44 1.41 -17.69
C THR A 33 3.21 0.38 -16.58
N VAL A 34 2.11 -0.37 -16.68
CA VAL A 34 1.80 -1.44 -15.72
C VAL A 34 2.94 -2.45 -15.65
N GLU A 35 3.46 -2.84 -16.81
CA GLU A 35 4.56 -3.81 -16.91
C GLU A 35 5.81 -3.32 -16.19
N LYS A 36 6.18 -2.07 -16.40
CA LYS A 36 7.34 -1.46 -15.74
C LYS A 36 7.12 -1.34 -14.24
N ALA A 37 5.92 -0.96 -13.83
CA ALA A 37 5.56 -0.86 -12.41
C ALA A 37 5.70 -2.21 -11.70
N LEU A 38 5.17 -3.27 -12.32
CA LEU A 38 5.25 -4.63 -11.75
C LEU A 38 6.69 -5.10 -11.63
N GLU A 39 7.51 -4.80 -12.63
CA GLU A 39 8.93 -5.14 -12.61
C GLU A 39 9.67 -4.45 -11.47
N GLU A 40 9.47 -3.14 -11.33
CA GLU A 40 10.12 -2.36 -10.26
C GLU A 40 9.65 -2.79 -8.87
N LEU A 41 8.36 -3.04 -8.71
CA LEU A 41 7.82 -3.48 -7.43
C LEU A 41 8.33 -4.86 -7.04
N LYS A 42 8.47 -5.76 -8.02
CA LYS A 42 9.05 -7.08 -7.77
C LYS A 42 10.48 -6.99 -7.24
N GLU A 43 11.27 -6.10 -7.82
CA GLU A 43 12.65 -5.84 -7.37
C GLU A 43 12.68 -5.30 -5.93
N LYS A 44 11.65 -4.57 -5.53
CA LYS A 44 11.53 -4.02 -4.17
C LYS A 44 10.93 -5.00 -3.16
N GLY A 45 10.63 -6.22 -3.58
CA GLY A 45 10.13 -7.28 -2.70
C GLY A 45 8.62 -7.41 -2.65
N PHE A 46 7.88 -6.72 -3.51
CA PHE A 46 6.42 -6.85 -3.62
C PHE A 46 6.10 -8.06 -4.51
N SER A 47 6.12 -9.26 -3.92
CA SER A 47 6.06 -10.52 -4.66
C SER A 47 4.68 -11.18 -4.70
N ILE A 48 3.77 -10.79 -3.80
CA ILE A 48 2.44 -11.39 -3.73
C ILE A 48 1.52 -10.72 -4.75
N ASP A 49 0.72 -11.52 -5.44
CA ASP A 49 -0.30 -11.01 -6.36
C ASP A 49 -1.64 -10.89 -5.61
N PHE A 50 -1.97 -9.69 -5.18
CA PHE A 50 -3.21 -9.43 -4.44
C PHE A 50 -4.44 -9.35 -5.35
N ASN A 51 -4.27 -9.35 -6.66
CA ASN A 51 -5.41 -9.57 -7.56
C ASN A 51 -5.93 -11.01 -7.43
N VAL A 52 -5.04 -11.97 -7.18
CA VAL A 52 -5.38 -13.36 -6.90
C VAL A 52 -5.76 -13.54 -5.43
N GLU A 53 -4.99 -12.94 -4.53
CA GLU A 53 -5.13 -13.09 -3.08
C GLU A 53 -5.97 -11.97 -2.44
N GLU A 54 -7.02 -11.53 -3.12
CA GLU A 54 -7.91 -10.46 -2.66
C GLU A 54 -8.51 -10.73 -1.28
N LYS A 55 -8.78 -12.00 -0.97
CA LYS A 55 -9.38 -12.41 0.30
C LYS A 55 -8.56 -11.99 1.51
N GLN A 56 -7.24 -11.92 1.37
CA GLN A 56 -6.37 -11.48 2.47
C GLN A 56 -6.65 -10.04 2.85
N ILE A 57 -6.83 -9.17 1.85
CA ILE A 57 -7.13 -7.76 2.09
C ILE A 57 -8.54 -7.60 2.66
N LEU A 58 -9.52 -8.31 2.11
CA LEU A 58 -10.90 -8.25 2.55
C LEU A 58 -11.07 -8.74 4.00
N ALA A 59 -10.28 -9.74 4.40
CA ALA A 59 -10.35 -10.29 5.75
C ALA A 59 -9.81 -9.32 6.81
N SER A 60 -8.81 -8.52 6.49
CA SER A 60 -8.17 -7.61 7.44
C SER A 60 -7.71 -6.32 6.76
N PRO A 61 -8.63 -5.50 6.25
CA PRO A 61 -8.25 -4.31 5.49
C PRO A 61 -7.42 -3.31 6.29
N ASN A 62 -7.59 -3.26 7.60
CA ASN A 62 -6.83 -2.35 8.47
C ASN A 62 -5.38 -2.76 8.67
N SER A 63 -5.02 -4.00 8.32
CA SER A 63 -3.65 -4.49 8.43
C SER A 63 -2.80 -4.11 7.22
N PHE A 64 -3.41 -3.62 6.16
CA PHE A 64 -2.74 -3.30 4.91
C PHE A 64 -2.59 -1.81 4.70
N GLY A 65 -1.50 -1.42 4.09
CA GLY A 65 -1.27 -0.03 3.69
C GLY A 65 -0.61 0.05 2.33
N ILE A 66 -0.80 1.18 1.68
CA ILE A 66 -0.20 1.46 0.39
C ILE A 66 1.16 2.09 0.60
N VAL A 67 2.19 1.51 0.01
CA VAL A 67 3.56 2.02 0.08
C VAL A 67 3.92 2.78 -1.20
N GLU A 68 3.57 2.24 -2.34
CA GLU A 68 3.87 2.85 -3.63
C GLU A 68 2.67 2.80 -4.56
N ILE A 69 2.54 3.82 -5.39
CA ILE A 69 1.48 3.94 -6.38
C ILE A 69 2.10 4.26 -7.72
N TYR A 70 1.77 3.47 -8.72
CA TYR A 70 2.15 3.72 -10.11
C TYR A 70 0.89 3.99 -10.92
N ARG A 71 0.90 5.09 -11.66
CA ARG A 71 -0.20 5.44 -12.53
C ARG A 71 0.25 5.38 -13.98
N TYR A 72 -0.59 4.78 -14.79
CA TYR A 72 -0.44 4.80 -16.24
C TYR A 72 -1.66 5.48 -16.84
N GLU A 73 -1.41 6.54 -17.58
CA GLU A 73 -2.44 7.25 -18.33
C GLU A 73 -2.14 7.07 -19.81
N GLY A 74 -3.01 6.33 -20.51
CA GLY A 74 -2.88 6.12 -21.94
C GLY A 74 -3.09 7.45 -22.68
N MET A 75 -2.34 7.66 -23.76
CA MET A 75 -2.32 8.94 -24.48
C MET A 75 -3.65 9.30 -25.17
N SER A 76 -4.50 8.33 -25.44
CA SER A 76 -5.68 8.56 -26.28
C SER A 76 -6.96 7.91 -25.81
N ASN A 77 -6.93 7.11 -24.74
CA ASN A 77 -8.13 6.38 -24.32
C ASN A 77 -8.16 6.24 -22.80
N PRO A 78 -9.22 6.80 -22.15
CA PRO A 78 -9.39 6.64 -20.70
C PRO A 78 -9.46 5.19 -20.22
N ASP A 79 -9.84 4.26 -21.08
CA ASP A 79 -9.93 2.84 -20.74
C ASP A 79 -8.54 2.21 -20.54
N ASP A 80 -7.49 2.86 -21.01
CA ASP A 80 -6.12 2.39 -20.84
C ASP A 80 -5.49 2.84 -19.51
N GLU A 81 -6.20 3.66 -18.74
CA GLU A 81 -5.69 4.10 -17.44
C GLU A 81 -5.66 2.95 -16.45
N ALA A 82 -4.57 2.84 -15.74
CA ALA A 82 -4.40 1.82 -14.73
C ALA A 82 -3.60 2.36 -13.56
N THR A 83 -3.89 1.82 -12.38
CA THR A 83 -3.15 2.11 -11.16
C THR A 83 -2.58 0.80 -10.62
N VAL A 84 -1.29 0.80 -10.31
CA VAL A 84 -0.65 -0.34 -9.65
C VAL A 84 -0.27 0.08 -8.24
N TYR A 85 -0.78 -0.65 -7.26
CA TYR A 85 -0.49 -0.40 -5.86
C TYR A 85 0.57 -1.36 -5.36
N GLY A 86 1.59 -0.83 -4.70
CA GLY A 86 2.50 -1.62 -3.88
C GLY A 86 1.98 -1.60 -2.45
N ILE A 87 1.61 -2.76 -1.93
CA ILE A 87 0.88 -2.91 -0.68
C ILE A 87 1.71 -3.73 0.30
N GLU A 88 1.70 -3.32 1.57
CA GLU A 88 2.35 -4.07 2.63
C GLU A 88 1.33 -4.44 3.70
N ASN A 89 1.42 -5.69 4.17
CA ASN A 89 0.71 -6.15 5.36
C ASN A 89 1.58 -5.85 6.57
N PHE A 90 1.18 -4.87 7.39
CA PHE A 90 1.97 -4.44 8.54
C PHE A 90 1.98 -5.43 9.69
N THR A 91 1.09 -6.41 9.67
CA THR A 91 1.04 -7.44 10.72
C THR A 91 2.14 -8.48 10.54
N ASN A 92 2.42 -8.90 9.30
CA ASN A 92 3.39 -9.96 9.02
C ASN A 92 4.54 -9.55 8.09
N GLY A 93 4.47 -8.33 7.53
CA GLY A 93 5.50 -7.84 6.63
C GLY A 93 5.38 -8.29 5.18
N ASP A 94 4.32 -9.00 4.82
CA ASP A 94 4.12 -9.44 3.45
C ASP A 94 3.89 -8.25 2.52
N ARG A 95 4.48 -8.30 1.34
CA ARG A 95 4.38 -7.26 0.33
C ARG A 95 3.88 -7.83 -0.99
N GLY A 96 3.02 -7.07 -1.63
CA GLY A 96 2.46 -7.49 -2.90
C GLY A 96 1.93 -6.35 -3.73
N VAL A 97 1.38 -6.69 -4.87
CA VAL A 97 0.89 -5.73 -5.86
C VAL A 97 -0.59 -5.95 -6.13
N PHE A 98 -1.29 -4.87 -6.43
CA PHE A 98 -2.66 -4.90 -6.91
C PHE A 98 -2.80 -3.97 -8.10
N VAL A 99 -3.28 -4.50 -9.22
CA VAL A 99 -3.51 -3.72 -10.44
C VAL A 99 -4.99 -3.39 -10.55
N ALA A 100 -5.30 -2.11 -10.66
CA ALA A 100 -6.67 -1.62 -10.83
C ALA A 100 -6.78 -0.81 -12.12
N GLY A 101 -7.60 -1.27 -13.05
CA GLY A 101 -8.01 -0.47 -14.20
C GLY A 101 -9.18 0.43 -13.82
N ASN A 102 -9.62 1.29 -14.75
CA ASN A 102 -10.73 2.21 -14.51
C ASN A 102 -12.00 1.52 -14.02
N LEU A 103 -12.33 0.36 -14.60
CA LEU A 103 -13.54 -0.38 -14.23
C LEU A 103 -13.42 -1.06 -12.86
N SER A 104 -12.18 -1.33 -12.41
CA SER A 104 -11.96 -2.01 -11.13
C SER A 104 -12.53 -1.23 -9.95
N PHE A 105 -12.45 0.10 -9.99
CA PHE A 105 -12.95 0.95 -8.90
C PHE A 105 -14.47 0.91 -8.76
N ALA A 106 -15.18 0.49 -9.79
CA ALA A 106 -16.63 0.29 -9.74
C ALA A 106 -17.01 -1.13 -9.35
N GLU A 107 -16.18 -2.11 -9.66
CA GLU A 107 -16.52 -3.53 -9.57
C GLU A 107 -15.80 -4.29 -8.45
N SER A 108 -14.59 -3.88 -8.09
CA SER A 108 -13.77 -4.58 -7.10
C SER A 108 -13.86 -3.93 -5.73
N ASP A 109 -14.22 -4.70 -4.71
CA ASP A 109 -14.25 -4.23 -3.33
C ASP A 109 -12.85 -3.86 -2.83
N VAL A 110 -11.84 -4.62 -3.22
CA VAL A 110 -10.44 -4.32 -2.86
C VAL A 110 -9.99 -3.02 -3.49
N ALA A 111 -10.29 -2.79 -4.76
CA ALA A 111 -9.94 -1.54 -5.42
C ALA A 111 -10.59 -0.33 -4.73
N LYS A 112 -11.84 -0.47 -4.28
CA LYS A 112 -12.54 0.58 -3.53
C LYS A 112 -11.86 0.87 -2.19
N ILE A 113 -11.44 -0.18 -1.48
CA ILE A 113 -10.70 -0.04 -0.21
C ILE A 113 -9.39 0.70 -0.44
N LEU A 114 -8.64 0.32 -1.47
CA LEU A 114 -7.36 0.95 -1.79
C LEU A 114 -7.52 2.41 -2.19
N LEU A 115 -8.54 2.71 -2.98
CA LEU A 115 -8.84 4.09 -3.36
C LEU A 115 -9.18 4.95 -2.15
N LYS A 116 -9.96 4.41 -1.21
CA LYS A 116 -10.30 5.09 0.03
C LYS A 116 -9.06 5.37 0.87
N LEU A 117 -8.17 4.39 1.01
CA LEU A 117 -6.91 4.55 1.73
C LEU A 117 -6.05 5.65 1.10
N GLU A 118 -5.97 5.69 -0.21
CA GLU A 118 -5.24 6.72 -0.93
C GLU A 118 -5.80 8.11 -0.65
N ILE A 119 -7.13 8.26 -0.71
CA ILE A 119 -7.81 9.54 -0.48
C ILE A 119 -7.66 9.99 0.97
N ASP A 120 -7.87 9.10 1.92
CA ASP A 120 -7.78 9.42 3.35
C ASP A 120 -6.38 9.89 3.72
N ASP A 121 -5.34 9.27 3.16
CA ASP A 121 -3.96 9.68 3.41
C ASP A 121 -3.64 11.04 2.81
N ARG A 122 -4.22 11.38 1.66
CA ARG A 122 -4.08 12.73 1.08
C ARG A 122 -4.68 13.80 1.97
N LYS A 123 -5.84 13.54 2.56
CA LYS A 123 -6.48 14.47 3.49
C LYS A 123 -5.63 14.71 4.73
N ASN A 124 -4.96 13.67 5.21
CA ASN A 124 -4.07 13.78 6.37
C ASN A 124 -2.78 14.54 6.04
N GLU A 125 -2.33 14.50 4.78
CA GLU A 125 -1.14 15.23 4.34
C GLU A 125 -1.38 16.74 4.17
N ASP A 126 -2.63 17.14 3.94
CA ASP A 126 -3.00 18.54 3.74
C ASP A 126 -3.07 19.35 5.04
N PHE A 127 -2.80 18.72 6.16
CA PHE A 127 -2.66 19.37 7.46
C PHE A 127 -1.19 19.40 7.88
#